data_125c3d1ca3aa527832500e24c0642259
#
_entry.id   125c3d1ca3aa527832500e24c0642259
#
_cell.length_a   1.000
_cell.length_b   1.000
_cell.length_c   1.000
_cell.angle_alpha   90.00
_cell.angle_beta   90.00
_cell.angle_gamma   90.00
#
_symmetry.space_group_name_H-M   'P 1'
#
loop_
_entity.id
_entity.type
_entity.pdbx_description
1 polymer ?
#
loop_
_entity_poly.entity_id
_entity_poly.type
_entity_poly.pdbx_seq_one_letter_code
_entity_poly.pdbx_strand_id
1 'polypeptide(L)'
;MRLDLFLVEHKFFDSRTKAQKAIEAGAISVNGSIITKSNYEVDEFAPIEIEIIKNTNPYVSRGGLKLEAAIGNFKLDLCDKKVLDIGSSTGGFTDCALKHGASLVYAVDVGTNQLDASLRGRKDIVLLEQTNILEVDDFPVDFDYIVMDVSFISIEKVLPVVERFLKEDATFICLIKPQFEVGKRYMKNGIVKDRNLHIKVLEHIISVL
;
A
#
# COMPACT_ATOMS: atom_id res chain seq x y z
N MET A 1 14.30 -4.52 29.91
CA MET A 1 14.93 -5.06 28.66
C MET A 1 14.21 -4.54 27.43
N ARG A 2 14.88 -4.43 26.26
CA ARG A 2 14.18 -4.07 24.99
C ARG A 2 13.31 -5.22 24.53
N LEU A 3 12.13 -4.91 24.00
CA LEU A 3 11.15 -5.91 23.54
C LEU A 3 11.71 -6.82 22.44
N ASP A 4 12.49 -6.29 21.48
CA ASP A 4 13.09 -7.09 20.40
C ASP A 4 14.09 -8.14 20.92
N LEU A 5 14.78 -7.86 22.02
CA LEU A 5 15.65 -8.82 22.69
C LEU A 5 14.85 -9.81 23.53
N PHE A 6 13.88 -9.33 24.31
CA PHE A 6 13.00 -10.14 25.12
C PHE A 6 12.32 -11.26 24.31
N LEU A 7 11.77 -10.90 23.13
CA LEU A 7 11.10 -11.86 22.26
C LEU A 7 12.02 -12.96 21.73
N VAL A 8 13.31 -12.68 21.55
CA VAL A 8 14.30 -13.70 21.10
C VAL A 8 14.75 -14.56 22.27
N GLU A 9 15.06 -13.98 23.42
CA GLU A 9 15.47 -14.73 24.63
C GLU A 9 14.39 -15.69 25.10
N HIS A 10 13.13 -15.27 25.02
CA HIS A 10 11.99 -16.12 25.40
C HIS A 10 11.48 -17.00 24.26
N LYS A 11 12.26 -17.13 23.14
CA LYS A 11 11.99 -18.03 22.01
C LYS A 11 10.68 -17.76 21.26
N PHE A 12 10.14 -16.57 21.34
CA PHE A 12 9.02 -16.15 20.47
C PHE A 12 9.47 -16.00 19.01
N PHE A 13 10.74 -15.64 18.76
CA PHE A 13 11.34 -15.51 17.44
C PHE A 13 12.76 -16.09 17.42
N ASP A 14 13.16 -16.64 16.26
CA ASP A 14 14.50 -17.24 16.07
C ASP A 14 15.61 -16.19 15.87
N SER A 15 15.24 -14.94 15.58
CA SER A 15 16.21 -13.86 15.37
C SER A 15 15.63 -12.49 15.69
N ARG A 16 16.52 -11.58 16.12
CA ARG A 16 16.19 -10.19 16.43
C ARG A 16 15.58 -9.45 15.23
N THR A 17 16.07 -9.71 14.02
CA THR A 17 15.52 -9.08 12.80
C THR A 17 14.07 -9.50 12.55
N LYS A 18 13.73 -10.78 12.80
CA LYS A 18 12.35 -11.26 12.70
C LYS A 18 11.46 -10.61 13.77
N ALA A 19 11.93 -10.53 15.02
CA ALA A 19 11.22 -9.87 16.11
C ALA A 19 10.96 -8.38 15.80
N GLN A 20 11.97 -7.65 15.34
CA GLN A 20 11.83 -6.24 14.95
C GLN A 20 10.79 -6.04 13.85
N LYS A 21 10.84 -6.83 12.78
CA LYS A 21 9.85 -6.78 11.70
C LYS A 21 8.42 -7.07 12.20
N ALA A 22 8.26 -8.04 13.09
CA ALA A 22 6.95 -8.36 13.68
C ALA A 22 6.42 -7.21 14.55
N ILE A 23 7.28 -6.59 15.37
CA ILE A 23 6.91 -5.42 16.19
C ILE A 23 6.51 -4.25 15.28
N GLU A 24 7.34 -3.90 14.29
CA GLU A 24 7.08 -2.80 13.35
C GLU A 24 5.81 -3.02 12.53
N ALA A 25 5.47 -4.28 12.24
CA ALA A 25 4.23 -4.65 11.58
C ALA A 25 3.00 -4.57 12.50
N GLY A 26 3.18 -4.31 13.82
CA GLY A 26 2.09 -4.31 14.79
C GLY A 26 1.57 -5.72 15.13
N ALA A 27 2.39 -6.74 14.92
CA ALA A 27 2.04 -8.14 15.18
C ALA A 27 2.33 -8.57 16.64
N ILE A 28 2.72 -7.65 17.51
CA ILE A 28 3.03 -7.95 18.91
C ILE A 28 2.17 -7.08 19.82
N SER A 29 1.44 -7.74 20.73
CA SER A 29 0.76 -7.10 21.85
C SER A 29 1.53 -7.37 23.14
N VAL A 30 1.67 -6.37 23.98
CA VAL A 30 2.22 -6.45 25.32
C VAL A 30 1.15 -5.95 26.30
N ASN A 31 0.71 -6.81 27.20
CA ASN A 31 -0.36 -6.51 28.15
C ASN A 31 -1.60 -5.89 27.47
N GLY A 32 -2.06 -6.47 26.36
CA GLY A 32 -3.22 -6.02 25.58
C GLY A 32 -2.96 -4.79 24.70
N SER A 33 -1.76 -4.21 24.69
CA SER A 33 -1.43 -3.03 23.89
C SER A 33 -0.54 -3.41 22.71
N ILE A 34 -0.91 -3.02 21.47
CA ILE A 34 -0.10 -3.25 20.27
C ILE A 34 1.14 -2.35 20.31
N ILE A 35 2.32 -2.95 20.20
CA ILE A 35 3.59 -2.24 20.19
C ILE A 35 4.16 -2.23 18.77
N THR A 36 4.54 -1.03 18.30
CA THR A 36 5.14 -0.83 16.95
C THR A 36 6.58 -0.33 16.98
N LYS A 37 7.12 -0.08 18.18
CA LYS A 37 8.50 0.37 18.36
C LYS A 37 9.37 -0.77 18.87
N SER A 38 10.35 -1.20 18.09
CA SER A 38 11.24 -2.33 18.43
C SER A 38 12.14 -2.07 19.65
N ASN A 39 12.36 -0.79 19.97
CA ASN A 39 13.09 -0.38 21.18
C ASN A 39 12.18 -0.15 22.41
N TYR A 40 10.91 -0.56 22.34
CA TYR A 40 10.03 -0.54 23.52
C TYR A 40 10.66 -1.33 24.66
N GLU A 41 10.62 -0.79 25.86
CA GLU A 41 11.21 -1.42 27.04
C GLU A 41 10.15 -2.18 27.83
N VAL A 42 10.46 -3.41 28.18
CA VAL A 42 9.65 -4.26 29.04
C VAL A 42 10.41 -4.53 30.34
N ASP A 43 9.68 -4.60 31.45
CA ASP A 43 10.22 -5.02 32.73
C ASP A 43 10.18 -6.55 32.81
N GLU A 44 11.33 -7.19 32.64
CA GLU A 44 11.48 -8.64 32.63
C GLU A 44 11.19 -9.33 33.97
N PHE A 45 11.10 -8.55 35.06
CA PHE A 45 10.79 -9.04 36.41
C PHE A 45 9.30 -8.88 36.76
N ALA A 46 8.53 -8.18 35.91
CA ALA A 46 7.09 -8.06 36.07
C ALA A 46 6.34 -9.14 35.27
N PRO A 47 5.13 -9.52 35.66
CA PRO A 47 4.29 -10.35 34.80
C PRO A 47 4.04 -9.66 33.44
N ILE A 48 4.45 -10.29 32.38
CA ILE A 48 4.28 -9.76 31.02
C ILE A 48 3.44 -10.76 30.22
N GLU A 49 2.34 -10.29 29.68
CA GLU A 49 1.55 -11.03 28.70
C GLU A 49 2.00 -10.61 27.29
N ILE A 50 2.56 -11.56 26.56
CA ILE A 50 2.94 -11.39 25.15
C ILE A 50 1.99 -12.17 24.29
N GLU A 51 1.31 -11.46 23.39
CA GLU A 51 0.49 -12.07 22.36
C GLU A 51 1.10 -11.81 21.00
N ILE A 52 1.34 -12.88 20.22
CA ILE A 52 1.67 -12.75 18.80
C ILE A 52 0.36 -12.68 18.04
N ILE A 53 0.00 -11.47 17.66
CA ILE A 53 -1.14 -11.23 16.78
C ILE A 53 -0.73 -11.80 15.41
N LYS A 54 -1.38 -12.86 14.97
CA LYS A 54 -1.20 -13.36 13.60
C LYS A 54 -1.41 -12.17 12.67
N ASN A 55 -0.42 -11.89 11.83
CA ASN A 55 -0.53 -10.80 10.86
C ASN A 55 -1.82 -11.02 10.07
N THR A 56 -2.84 -10.23 10.37
CA THR A 56 -4.16 -10.35 9.75
C THR A 56 -4.19 -9.74 8.36
N ASN A 57 -3.05 -9.18 7.91
CA ASN A 57 -2.95 -8.66 6.55
C ASN A 57 -2.91 -9.84 5.56
N PRO A 58 -3.99 -10.08 4.80
CA PRO A 58 -4.04 -11.17 3.84
C PRO A 58 -3.19 -10.90 2.58
N TYR A 59 -2.63 -9.71 2.45
CA TYR A 59 -1.91 -9.24 1.26
C TYR A 59 -0.40 -9.18 1.48
N VAL A 60 0.37 -9.18 0.39
CA VAL A 60 1.83 -9.08 0.42
C VAL A 60 2.33 -7.79 1.06
N SER A 61 1.49 -6.76 1.14
CA SER A 61 1.79 -5.52 1.88
C SER A 61 0.54 -4.85 2.43
N ARG A 62 0.71 -3.90 3.36
CA ARG A 62 -0.39 -3.07 3.92
C ARG A 62 -1.12 -2.24 2.86
N GLY A 63 -0.51 -2.05 1.69
CA GLY A 63 -1.16 -1.41 0.55
C GLY A 63 -2.47 -2.10 0.19
N GLY A 64 -2.50 -3.43 0.17
CA GLY A 64 -3.70 -4.20 -0.16
C GLY A 64 -4.93 -3.88 0.70
N LEU A 65 -4.73 -3.59 2.00
CA LEU A 65 -5.83 -3.19 2.89
C LEU A 65 -6.49 -1.86 2.48
N LYS A 66 -5.75 -0.97 1.80
CA LYS A 66 -6.31 0.30 1.31
C LYS A 66 -7.27 0.05 0.14
N LEU A 67 -6.84 -0.81 -0.80
CA LEU A 67 -7.68 -1.17 -1.93
C LEU A 67 -8.89 -2.01 -1.47
N GLU A 68 -8.69 -2.95 -0.55
CA GLU A 68 -9.79 -3.71 0.07
C GLU A 68 -10.84 -2.79 0.70
N ALA A 69 -10.39 -1.76 1.44
CA ALA A 69 -11.30 -0.77 2.00
C ALA A 69 -12.09 -0.01 0.92
N ALA A 70 -11.44 0.35 -0.20
CA ALA A 70 -12.13 0.99 -1.33
C ALA A 70 -13.16 0.04 -1.97
N ILE A 71 -12.78 -1.21 -2.23
CA ILE A 71 -13.68 -2.24 -2.78
C ILE A 71 -14.92 -2.39 -1.91
N GLY A 72 -14.74 -2.53 -0.60
CA GLY A 72 -15.86 -2.70 0.33
C GLY A 72 -16.74 -1.46 0.45
N ASN A 73 -16.16 -0.26 0.58
CA ASN A 73 -16.90 0.98 0.76
C ASN A 73 -17.67 1.40 -0.50
N PHE A 74 -17.07 1.21 -1.67
CA PHE A 74 -17.70 1.59 -2.96
C PHE A 74 -18.42 0.42 -3.62
N LYS A 75 -18.44 -0.78 -2.98
CA LYS A 75 -19.10 -1.99 -3.48
C LYS A 75 -18.65 -2.37 -4.90
N LEU A 76 -17.35 -2.34 -5.12
CA LEU A 76 -16.74 -2.63 -6.41
C LEU A 76 -16.68 -4.14 -6.63
N ASP A 77 -16.89 -4.57 -7.87
CA ASP A 77 -16.74 -5.96 -8.29
C ASP A 77 -15.56 -6.09 -9.27
N LEU A 78 -14.52 -6.76 -8.83
CA LEU A 78 -13.31 -7.00 -9.63
C LEU A 78 -13.30 -8.39 -10.28
N CYS A 79 -14.37 -9.20 -10.11
CA CYS A 79 -14.43 -10.54 -10.68
C CYS A 79 -14.32 -10.48 -12.21
N ASP A 80 -13.38 -11.26 -12.77
CA ASP A 80 -13.07 -11.33 -14.20
C ASP A 80 -12.64 -9.99 -14.85
N LYS A 81 -12.26 -8.98 -14.04
CA LYS A 81 -11.88 -7.65 -14.49
C LYS A 81 -10.38 -7.54 -14.79
N LYS A 82 -10.05 -6.64 -15.71
CA LYS A 82 -8.66 -6.25 -16.00
C LYS A 82 -8.34 -4.97 -15.26
N VAL A 83 -7.21 -4.97 -14.55
CA VAL A 83 -6.80 -3.89 -13.65
C VAL A 83 -5.44 -3.33 -14.06
N LEU A 84 -5.31 -2.01 -14.11
CA LEU A 84 -4.01 -1.32 -14.18
C LEU A 84 -3.66 -0.82 -12.79
N ASP A 85 -2.54 -1.30 -12.22
CA ASP A 85 -1.99 -0.90 -10.92
C ASP A 85 -0.80 0.04 -11.13
N ILE A 86 -1.02 1.34 -10.94
CA ILE A 86 -0.02 2.40 -11.13
C ILE A 86 0.69 2.67 -9.80
N GLY A 87 1.99 2.38 -9.74
CA GLY A 87 2.79 2.44 -8.51
C GLY A 87 2.65 1.16 -7.70
N SER A 88 2.77 0.01 -8.37
CA SER A 88 2.53 -1.31 -7.79
C SER A 88 3.46 -1.65 -6.62
N SER A 89 4.70 -1.11 -6.59
CA SER A 89 5.68 -1.33 -5.52
C SER A 89 5.80 -2.82 -5.15
N THR A 90 5.56 -3.19 -3.90
CA THR A 90 5.58 -4.59 -3.44
C THR A 90 4.39 -5.43 -3.92
N GLY A 91 3.43 -4.84 -4.61
CA GLY A 91 2.28 -5.54 -5.18
C GLY A 91 1.06 -5.63 -4.26
N GLY A 92 0.95 -4.72 -3.29
CA GLY A 92 -0.19 -4.77 -2.36
C GLY A 92 -1.55 -4.61 -3.04
N PHE A 93 -1.69 -3.66 -3.96
CA PHE A 93 -2.91 -3.46 -4.74
C PHE A 93 -3.10 -4.60 -5.75
N THR A 94 -2.05 -5.00 -6.45
CA THR A 94 -2.04 -6.15 -7.36
C THR A 94 -2.56 -7.42 -6.68
N ASP A 95 -2.03 -7.78 -5.51
CA ASP A 95 -2.44 -8.97 -4.75
C ASP A 95 -3.89 -8.87 -4.27
N CYS A 96 -4.31 -7.67 -3.83
CA CYS A 96 -5.69 -7.42 -3.44
C CYS A 96 -6.64 -7.59 -4.63
N ALA A 97 -6.35 -6.99 -5.79
CA ALA A 97 -7.17 -7.10 -6.98
C ALA A 97 -7.34 -8.56 -7.42
N LEU A 98 -6.25 -9.33 -7.45
CA LEU A 98 -6.30 -10.75 -7.82
C LEU A 98 -7.09 -11.59 -6.81
N LYS A 99 -6.96 -11.33 -5.51
CA LYS A 99 -7.74 -12.01 -4.46
C LYS A 99 -9.24 -11.66 -4.50
N HIS A 100 -9.59 -10.53 -5.11
CA HIS A 100 -10.97 -10.14 -5.40
C HIS A 100 -11.44 -10.56 -6.81
N GLY A 101 -10.70 -11.48 -7.45
CA GLY A 101 -11.13 -12.13 -8.68
C GLY A 101 -10.72 -11.45 -9.98
N ALA A 102 -9.86 -10.42 -9.94
CA ALA A 102 -9.32 -9.83 -11.17
C ALA A 102 -8.66 -10.89 -12.06
N SER A 103 -8.98 -10.88 -13.35
CA SER A 103 -8.48 -11.87 -14.32
C SER A 103 -7.07 -11.54 -14.80
N LEU A 104 -6.69 -10.25 -14.78
CA LEU A 104 -5.39 -9.78 -15.25
C LEU A 104 -5.06 -8.45 -14.57
N VAL A 105 -3.82 -8.32 -14.10
CA VAL A 105 -3.31 -7.07 -13.54
C VAL A 105 -2.06 -6.65 -14.29
N TYR A 106 -2.05 -5.43 -14.82
CA TYR A 106 -0.84 -4.75 -15.29
C TYR A 106 -0.26 -3.95 -14.12
N ALA A 107 0.86 -4.41 -13.59
CA ALA A 107 1.54 -3.80 -12.45
C ALA A 107 2.69 -2.93 -12.95
N VAL A 108 2.54 -1.62 -12.87
CA VAL A 108 3.50 -0.61 -13.39
C VAL A 108 4.20 0.07 -12.23
N ASP A 109 5.54 0.08 -12.24
CA ASP A 109 6.35 0.78 -11.26
C ASP A 109 7.67 1.29 -11.85
N VAL A 110 8.12 2.47 -11.39
CA VAL A 110 9.43 3.03 -11.77
C VAL A 110 10.60 2.32 -11.10
N GLY A 111 10.36 1.60 -10.02
CA GLY A 111 11.33 0.85 -9.25
C GLY A 111 11.73 -0.47 -9.93
N THR A 112 12.70 -1.14 -9.31
CA THR A 112 13.24 -2.41 -9.79
C THR A 112 13.21 -3.43 -8.67
N ASN A 113 12.82 -4.67 -8.97
CA ASN A 113 12.79 -5.79 -8.03
C ASN A 113 11.97 -5.52 -6.75
N GLN A 114 10.92 -4.70 -6.85
CA GLN A 114 10.07 -4.37 -5.71
C GLN A 114 8.94 -5.37 -5.50
N LEU A 115 8.39 -5.92 -6.58
CA LEU A 115 7.24 -6.84 -6.49
C LEU A 115 7.60 -8.06 -5.64
N ASP A 116 6.71 -8.46 -4.74
CA ASP A 116 6.89 -9.63 -3.88
C ASP A 116 7.13 -10.89 -4.69
N ALA A 117 8.01 -11.77 -4.19
CA ALA A 117 8.42 -12.99 -4.88
C ALA A 117 7.24 -13.93 -5.18
N SER A 118 6.20 -13.94 -4.34
CA SER A 118 5.00 -14.75 -4.53
C SER A 118 4.13 -14.30 -5.70
N LEU A 119 4.28 -13.07 -6.14
CA LEU A 119 3.55 -12.48 -7.27
C LEU A 119 4.32 -12.57 -8.59
N ARG A 120 5.65 -12.69 -8.52
CA ARG A 120 6.50 -12.75 -9.72
C ARG A 120 6.24 -14.01 -10.53
N GLY A 121 6.17 -13.86 -11.85
CA GLY A 121 5.99 -14.96 -12.78
C GLY A 121 4.59 -15.56 -12.83
N ARG A 122 3.61 -14.97 -12.13
CA ARG A 122 2.21 -15.33 -12.30
C ARG A 122 1.73 -14.95 -13.70
N LYS A 123 0.89 -15.78 -14.30
CA LYS A 123 0.36 -15.57 -15.67
C LYS A 123 -0.72 -14.49 -15.72
N ASP A 124 -1.33 -14.20 -14.59
CA ASP A 124 -2.37 -13.18 -14.39
C ASP A 124 -1.79 -11.81 -13.97
N ILE A 125 -0.45 -11.66 -14.05
CA ILE A 125 0.25 -10.40 -13.83
C ILE A 125 1.16 -10.09 -15.03
N VAL A 126 1.00 -8.90 -15.60
CA VAL A 126 1.98 -8.31 -16.51
C VAL A 126 2.76 -7.27 -15.72
N LEU A 127 4.02 -7.58 -15.40
CA LEU A 127 4.88 -6.71 -14.60
C LEU A 127 5.70 -5.79 -15.51
N LEU A 128 5.58 -4.49 -15.31
CA LEU A 128 6.31 -3.43 -16.01
C LEU A 128 7.11 -2.63 -14.96
N GLU A 129 8.28 -3.15 -14.60
CA GLU A 129 9.25 -2.44 -13.75
C GLU A 129 10.08 -1.44 -14.57
N GLN A 130 10.74 -0.49 -13.89
CA GLN A 130 11.50 0.61 -14.53
C GLN A 130 10.67 1.38 -15.56
N THR A 131 9.36 1.43 -15.36
CA THR A 131 8.43 2.03 -16.29
C THR A 131 7.75 3.23 -15.66
N ASN A 132 7.97 4.39 -16.24
CA ASN A 132 7.25 5.60 -15.87
C ASN A 132 5.93 5.63 -16.63
N ILE A 133 4.81 5.60 -15.91
CA ILE A 133 3.47 5.63 -16.51
C ILE A 133 3.27 6.82 -17.45
N LEU A 134 3.95 7.96 -17.19
CA LEU A 134 3.86 9.15 -18.03
C LEU A 134 4.46 8.95 -19.45
N GLU A 135 5.29 7.92 -19.62
CA GLU A 135 6.01 7.60 -20.86
C GLU A 135 5.38 6.41 -21.60
N VAL A 136 4.31 5.83 -21.05
CA VAL A 136 3.59 4.74 -21.70
C VAL A 136 2.60 5.32 -22.69
N ASP A 137 2.74 4.95 -23.96
CA ASP A 137 1.85 5.45 -25.02
C ASP A 137 0.53 4.70 -25.05
N ASP A 138 0.54 3.35 -24.91
CA ASP A 138 -0.65 2.52 -25.01
C ASP A 138 -0.45 1.18 -24.30
N PHE A 139 -1.56 0.47 -24.07
CA PHE A 139 -1.59 -0.91 -23.59
C PHE A 139 -2.35 -1.79 -24.58
N PRO A 140 -1.96 -3.07 -24.72
CA PRO A 140 -2.63 -3.99 -25.68
C PRO A 140 -4.02 -4.46 -25.20
N VAL A 141 -4.53 -3.91 -24.11
CA VAL A 141 -5.82 -4.25 -23.50
C VAL A 141 -6.49 -3.02 -22.90
N ASP A 142 -7.81 -3.03 -22.88
CA ASP A 142 -8.60 -2.08 -22.11
C ASP A 142 -8.68 -2.52 -20.64
N PHE A 143 -8.73 -1.54 -19.73
CA PHE A 143 -8.88 -1.80 -18.29
C PHE A 143 -10.30 -1.49 -17.81
N ASP A 144 -10.81 -2.35 -16.93
CA ASP A 144 -12.07 -2.12 -16.22
C ASP A 144 -11.85 -1.24 -14.99
N TYR A 145 -10.66 -1.38 -14.37
CA TYR A 145 -10.24 -0.60 -13.23
C TYR A 145 -8.83 -0.06 -13.42
N ILE A 146 -8.62 1.19 -13.03
CA ILE A 146 -7.29 1.75 -12.83
C ILE A 146 -7.16 2.08 -11.35
N VAL A 147 -6.16 1.49 -10.68
CA VAL A 147 -5.86 1.75 -9.28
C VAL A 147 -4.51 2.42 -9.17
N MET A 148 -4.35 3.40 -8.24
CA MET A 148 -3.12 4.19 -8.16
C MET A 148 -2.73 4.51 -6.73
N ASP A 149 -1.51 4.15 -6.35
CA ASP A 149 -0.86 4.51 -5.07
C ASP A 149 0.56 5.04 -5.31
N VAL A 150 0.70 6.12 -6.08
CA VAL A 150 1.98 6.74 -6.41
C VAL A 150 2.52 7.62 -5.28
N SER A 151 3.86 7.80 -5.25
CA SER A 151 4.56 8.66 -4.31
C SER A 151 5.46 9.64 -5.04
N PHE A 152 5.71 10.81 -4.42
CA PHE A 152 6.62 11.86 -4.92
C PHE A 152 6.17 12.57 -6.19
N ILE A 153 4.93 12.37 -6.60
CA ILE A 153 4.30 13.04 -7.74
C ILE A 153 2.88 13.46 -7.36
N SER A 154 2.41 14.60 -7.86
CA SER A 154 1.01 15.00 -7.73
C SER A 154 0.13 14.17 -8.65
N ILE A 155 -1.06 13.82 -8.18
CA ILE A 155 -2.09 13.12 -8.96
C ILE A 155 -2.41 13.91 -10.24
N GLU A 156 -2.53 15.24 -10.14
CA GLU A 156 -2.82 16.12 -11.27
C GLU A 156 -1.90 15.91 -12.49
N LYS A 157 -0.61 15.56 -12.25
CA LYS A 157 0.33 15.25 -13.33
C LYS A 157 0.08 13.90 -14.01
N VAL A 158 -0.53 12.97 -13.29
CA VAL A 158 -0.80 11.62 -13.79
C VAL A 158 -2.18 11.52 -14.46
N LEU A 159 -3.14 12.36 -14.05
CA LEU A 159 -4.51 12.34 -14.57
C LEU A 159 -4.60 12.34 -16.11
N PRO A 160 -3.87 13.19 -16.86
CA PRO A 160 -3.98 13.19 -18.33
C PRO A 160 -3.56 11.88 -18.96
N VAL A 161 -2.70 11.11 -18.30
CA VAL A 161 -2.28 9.77 -18.74
C VAL A 161 -3.33 8.73 -18.38
N VAL A 162 -3.86 8.80 -17.15
CA VAL A 162 -4.94 7.92 -16.70
C VAL A 162 -6.16 8.06 -17.61
N GLU A 163 -6.55 9.30 -17.97
CA GLU A 163 -7.69 9.58 -18.85
C GLU A 163 -7.56 8.86 -20.21
N ARG A 164 -6.34 8.75 -20.77
CA ARG A 164 -6.11 8.04 -22.03
C ARG A 164 -6.43 6.54 -21.94
N PHE A 165 -6.26 5.95 -20.74
CA PHE A 165 -6.46 4.52 -20.50
C PHE A 165 -7.83 4.18 -19.89
N LEU A 166 -8.60 5.21 -19.50
CA LEU A 166 -9.95 5.04 -19.02
C LEU A 166 -10.91 4.88 -20.20
N LYS A 167 -11.53 3.71 -20.29
CA LYS A 167 -12.68 3.52 -21.17
C LYS A 167 -13.95 4.06 -20.51
N GLU A 168 -15.06 4.19 -21.27
CA GLU A 168 -16.30 4.85 -20.86
C GLU A 168 -16.87 4.29 -19.53
N ASP A 169 -16.80 2.97 -19.31
CA ASP A 169 -17.31 2.31 -18.11
C ASP A 169 -16.21 1.94 -17.09
N ALA A 170 -14.98 2.41 -17.26
CA ALA A 170 -13.90 2.09 -16.34
C ALA A 170 -13.98 2.90 -15.05
N THR A 171 -13.52 2.31 -13.96
CA THR A 171 -13.45 2.97 -12.65
C THR A 171 -12.01 3.31 -12.29
N PHE A 172 -11.77 4.57 -11.93
CA PHE A 172 -10.48 5.02 -11.42
C PHE A 172 -10.53 5.15 -9.90
N ILE A 173 -9.55 4.55 -9.22
CA ILE A 173 -9.39 4.59 -7.76
C ILE A 173 -7.99 5.09 -7.45
N CYS A 174 -7.86 6.23 -6.80
CA CYS A 174 -6.55 6.76 -6.44
C CYS A 174 -6.43 7.06 -4.95
N LEU A 175 -5.24 6.86 -4.42
CA LEU A 175 -4.90 7.27 -3.07
C LEU A 175 -4.37 8.70 -3.08
N ILE A 176 -5.14 9.64 -2.53
CA ILE A 176 -4.71 11.04 -2.39
C ILE A 176 -3.76 11.16 -1.20
N LYS A 177 -2.55 11.64 -1.45
CA LYS A 177 -1.50 11.85 -0.44
C LYS A 177 -1.21 13.35 -0.31
N PRO A 178 -1.78 14.05 0.68
CA PRO A 178 -1.63 15.50 0.79
C PRO A 178 -0.19 15.99 0.76
N GLN A 179 0.77 15.20 1.26
CA GLN A 179 2.18 15.55 1.26
C GLN A 179 2.81 15.65 -0.14
N PHE A 180 2.20 15.08 -1.17
CA PHE A 180 2.68 15.17 -2.55
C PHE A 180 1.90 16.19 -3.38
N GLU A 181 0.81 16.72 -2.82
CA GLU A 181 -0.04 17.75 -3.46
C GLU A 181 0.32 19.15 -2.98
N VAL A 182 0.86 19.31 -1.76
CA VAL A 182 1.26 20.61 -1.21
C VAL A 182 2.76 20.87 -1.37
N GLY A 183 3.16 22.13 -1.42
CA GLY A 183 4.59 22.49 -1.43
C GLY A 183 5.32 22.09 -0.14
N LYS A 184 6.63 21.87 -0.22
CA LYS A 184 7.49 21.43 0.91
C LYS A 184 7.35 22.30 2.17
N ARG A 185 7.03 23.59 2.04
CA ARG A 185 6.85 24.54 3.16
C ARG A 185 5.70 24.19 4.11
N TYR A 186 4.76 23.39 3.64
CA TYR A 186 3.58 22.97 4.42
C TYR A 186 3.76 21.63 5.14
N MET A 187 4.92 21.02 4.99
CA MET A 187 5.23 19.72 5.59
C MET A 187 6.15 19.88 6.81
N LYS A 188 5.90 19.08 7.85
CA LYS A 188 6.80 18.90 8.98
C LYS A 188 7.21 17.42 9.03
N ASN A 189 8.49 17.14 8.81
CA ASN A 189 9.02 15.77 8.71
C ASN A 189 8.27 14.90 7.67
N GLY A 190 7.96 15.47 6.49
CA GLY A 190 7.26 14.77 5.42
C GLY A 190 5.75 14.58 5.62
N ILE A 191 5.17 15.17 6.68
CA ILE A 191 3.76 15.01 7.04
C ILE A 191 3.06 16.37 7.01
N VAL A 192 1.90 16.44 6.38
CA VAL A 192 0.97 17.56 6.45
C VAL A 192 0.09 17.37 7.68
N LYS A 193 0.22 18.23 8.70
CA LYS A 193 -0.54 18.13 9.95
C LYS A 193 -1.78 19.02 9.97
N ASP A 194 -1.85 20.01 9.11
CA ASP A 194 -2.93 20.97 9.05
C ASP A 194 -4.15 20.35 8.35
N ARG A 195 -5.24 20.19 9.12
CA ARG A 195 -6.49 19.63 8.61
C ARG A 195 -7.11 20.48 7.49
N ASN A 196 -6.96 21.80 7.54
CA ASN A 196 -7.51 22.68 6.49
C ASN A 196 -6.76 22.49 5.16
N LEU A 197 -5.46 22.18 5.22
CA LEU A 197 -4.71 21.83 4.01
C LEU A 197 -5.15 20.48 3.43
N HIS A 198 -5.50 19.49 4.26
CA HIS A 198 -6.08 18.24 3.76
C HIS A 198 -7.39 18.49 3.02
N ILE A 199 -8.27 19.32 3.58
CA ILE A 199 -9.56 19.68 2.94
C ILE A 199 -9.30 20.37 1.59
N LYS A 200 -8.42 21.39 1.57
CA LYS A 200 -8.10 22.11 0.32
C LYS A 200 -7.51 21.20 -0.76
N VAL A 201 -6.66 20.24 -0.37
CA VAL A 201 -6.12 19.24 -1.31
C VAL A 201 -7.26 18.38 -1.88
N LEU A 202 -8.16 17.89 -1.04
CA LEU A 202 -9.29 17.09 -1.50
C LEU A 202 -10.21 17.89 -2.43
N GLU A 203 -10.57 19.11 -2.06
CA GLU A 203 -11.39 20.03 -2.89
C GLU A 203 -10.72 20.29 -4.25
N HIS A 204 -9.40 20.54 -4.23
CA HIS A 204 -8.64 20.76 -5.46
C HIS A 204 -8.64 19.51 -6.35
N ILE A 205 -8.27 18.35 -5.82
CA ILE A 205 -8.24 17.10 -6.60
C ILE A 205 -9.62 16.75 -7.15
N ILE A 206 -10.70 16.92 -6.36
CA ILE A 206 -12.08 16.72 -6.84
C ILE A 206 -12.44 17.69 -7.97
N SER A 207 -11.88 18.90 -7.97
CA SER A 207 -12.18 19.89 -9.02
C SER A 207 -11.45 19.63 -10.34
N VAL A 208 -10.43 18.78 -10.35
CA VAL A 208 -9.65 18.43 -11.55
C VAL A 208 -9.96 17.02 -12.08
N LEU A 209 -10.77 16.25 -11.33
CA LEU A 209 -11.34 14.96 -11.75
C LEU A 209 -12.65 15.19 -12.52
#